data_9d8eef5f0c8f2c8c8ae1cbacf22a8940
#
_entry.id   9d8eef5f0c8f2c8c8ae1cbacf22a8940
#
_cell.length_a   1.000
_cell.length_b   1.000
_cell.length_c   1.000
_cell.angle_alpha   90.00
_cell.angle_beta   90.00
_cell.angle_gamma   90.00
#
_symmetry.space_group_name_H-M   'P 1'
#
loop_
_entity.id
_entity.type
_entity.pdbx_description
1 polymer ?
#
loop_
_entity_poly.entity_id
_entity_poly.type
_entity_poly.pdbx_seq_one_letter_code
_entity_poly.pdbx_strand_id
1 'polypeptide(L)'
;MKRIACPKCDSYITFDETVYPTGRVLVFTCPHCNKSFKVRIKAPIEEGSEEASPTLGTLMVIANGFQEAQTICLRAGENVIGRYVKGTAANCSFTTLDPSIDTTHCIVEVGCDKRGRRRFILRDAPSGTGTFYQDRLLTNADRIYMEDGAIITIGAATLIFNTSAE
;
A
#
# COMPACT_ATOMS: atom_id res chain seq x y z
N MET A 1 28.79 -4.58 2.13
CA MET A 1 29.18 -3.24 1.66
C MET A 1 28.12 -2.60 0.82
N LYS A 2 27.84 -1.35 1.07
CA LYS A 2 26.82 -0.59 0.36
C LYS A 2 27.44 0.46 -0.54
N ARG A 3 26.85 0.67 -1.72
CA ARG A 3 27.27 1.73 -2.65
C ARG A 3 26.30 2.88 -2.61
N ILE A 4 26.80 4.09 -2.60
CA ILE A 4 26.02 5.33 -2.69
C ILE A 4 26.52 6.16 -3.86
N ALA A 5 25.63 6.80 -4.58
CA ALA A 5 25.99 7.68 -5.67
C ALA A 5 26.18 9.11 -5.17
N CYS A 6 27.22 9.77 -5.65
CA CYS A 6 27.43 11.18 -5.36
C CYS A 6 26.37 12.04 -6.09
N PRO A 7 25.65 12.91 -5.41
CA PRO A 7 24.58 13.70 -6.04
C PRO A 7 25.09 14.75 -7.04
N LYS A 8 26.41 14.94 -7.15
CA LYS A 8 27.00 15.93 -8.06
C LYS A 8 27.61 15.31 -9.32
N CYS A 9 28.26 14.17 -9.20
CA CYS A 9 29.01 13.57 -10.32
C CYS A 9 28.64 12.10 -10.58
N ASP A 10 27.67 11.57 -9.86
CA ASP A 10 27.19 10.17 -9.94
C ASP A 10 28.25 9.09 -9.71
N SER A 11 29.44 9.48 -9.23
CA SER A 11 30.47 8.51 -8.85
C SER A 11 30.05 7.73 -7.62
N TYR A 12 30.30 6.41 -7.62
CA TYR A 12 29.93 5.54 -6.52
C TYR A 12 30.98 5.54 -5.42
N ILE A 13 30.50 5.63 -4.18
CA ILE A 13 31.30 5.48 -2.97
C ILE A 13 30.86 4.20 -2.27
N THR A 14 31.82 3.34 -1.93
CA THR A 14 31.55 2.11 -1.20
C THR A 14 31.88 2.29 0.26
N PHE A 15 30.99 1.86 1.15
CA PHE A 15 31.24 1.89 2.59
C PHE A 15 30.64 0.66 3.27
N ASP A 16 31.14 0.35 4.46
CA ASP A 16 30.62 -0.75 5.27
C ASP A 16 29.54 -0.23 6.22
N GLU A 17 28.29 -0.59 5.96
CA GLU A 17 27.16 -0.17 6.77
C GLU A 17 27.08 -0.86 8.14
N THR A 18 27.80 -1.99 8.31
CA THR A 18 27.78 -2.74 9.57
C THR A 18 28.56 -2.06 10.69
N VAL A 19 29.50 -1.18 10.32
CA VAL A 19 30.35 -0.43 11.26
C VAL A 19 29.58 0.70 11.98
N TYR A 20 28.45 1.12 11.42
CA TYR A 20 27.71 2.28 11.90
C TYR A 20 26.34 1.90 12.46
N PRO A 21 25.93 2.48 13.60
CA PRO A 21 24.60 2.22 14.14
C PRO A 21 23.50 2.77 13.22
N THR A 22 22.39 2.07 13.20
CA THR A 22 21.21 2.47 12.41
C THR A 22 20.64 3.82 12.88
N GLY A 23 20.16 4.61 11.93
CA GLY A 23 19.61 5.93 12.20
C GLY A 23 20.63 7.07 12.24
N ARG A 24 21.91 6.75 12.15
CA ARG A 24 22.98 7.76 12.15
C ARG A 24 23.09 8.43 10.77
N VAL A 25 23.32 9.73 10.80
CA VAL A 25 23.65 10.50 9.58
C VAL A 25 25.17 10.51 9.42
N LEU A 26 25.64 10.02 8.28
CA LEU A 26 27.04 10.04 7.92
C LEU A 26 27.31 11.12 6.88
N VAL A 27 28.43 11.79 7.02
CA VAL A 27 28.91 12.76 6.03
C VAL A 27 29.98 12.09 5.17
N PHE A 28 29.74 12.04 3.89
CA PHE A 28 30.70 11.50 2.92
C PHE A 28 31.26 12.63 2.05
N THR A 29 32.54 12.56 1.77
CA THR A 29 33.17 13.44 0.78
C THR A 29 33.53 12.60 -0.44
N CYS A 30 33.00 12.99 -1.59
CA CYS A 30 33.27 12.31 -2.84
C CYS A 30 34.75 12.50 -3.23
N PRO A 31 35.49 11.43 -3.45
CA PRO A 31 36.90 11.54 -3.83
C PRO A 31 37.11 12.06 -5.26
N HIS A 32 36.05 12.04 -6.07
CA HIS A 32 36.12 12.46 -7.47
C HIS A 32 35.85 13.96 -7.68
N CYS A 33 34.84 14.50 -6.96
CA CYS A 33 34.48 15.92 -7.11
C CYS A 33 34.60 16.74 -5.81
N ASN A 34 35.07 16.13 -4.73
CA ASN A 34 35.22 16.72 -3.38
C ASN A 34 33.96 17.33 -2.77
N LYS A 35 32.79 16.94 -3.27
CA LYS A 35 31.51 17.35 -2.68
C LYS A 35 31.20 16.53 -1.44
N SER A 36 30.91 17.21 -0.33
CA SER A 36 30.41 16.58 0.88
C SER A 36 28.90 16.50 0.84
N PHE A 37 28.33 15.37 1.22
CA PHE A 37 26.89 15.13 1.32
C PHE A 37 26.57 14.22 2.49
N LYS A 38 25.33 14.32 2.98
CA LYS A 38 24.86 13.55 4.12
C LYS A 38 24.05 12.36 3.66
N VAL A 39 24.29 11.20 4.26
CA VAL A 39 23.52 9.98 4.03
C VAL A 39 23.03 9.44 5.36
N ARG A 40 21.74 9.17 5.45
CA ARG A 40 21.15 8.53 6.63
C ARG A 40 21.20 7.02 6.46
N ILE A 41 21.76 6.33 7.42
CA ILE A 41 21.80 4.87 7.44
C ILE A 41 20.41 4.39 7.87
N LYS A 42 19.71 3.74 6.96
CA LYS A 42 18.48 3.03 7.27
C LYS A 42 18.82 1.71 7.96
N ALA A 43 17.90 1.22 8.80
CA ALA A 43 18.02 -0.11 9.37
C ALA A 43 18.18 -1.15 8.25
N PRO A 44 19.00 -2.19 8.43
CA PRO A 44 19.09 -3.27 7.45
C PRO A 44 17.67 -3.86 7.28
N ILE A 45 17.21 -3.86 6.05
CA ILE A 45 15.96 -4.53 5.69
C ILE A 45 16.29 -6.03 5.76
N GLU A 46 15.70 -6.72 6.72
CA GLU A 46 15.72 -8.17 6.68
C GLU A 46 14.98 -8.60 5.41
N GLU A 47 15.63 -9.43 4.60
CA GLU A 47 14.98 -10.01 3.42
C GLU A 47 13.71 -10.73 3.86
N GLY A 48 12.56 -10.26 3.37
CA GLY A 48 11.24 -10.78 3.74
C GLY A 48 10.36 -9.81 4.53
N SER A 49 10.90 -8.73 5.08
CA SER A 49 10.09 -7.59 5.47
C SER A 49 10.10 -6.58 4.32
N GLU A 50 9.10 -6.61 3.49
CA GLU A 50 8.73 -5.41 2.77
C GLU A 50 8.69 -4.28 3.80
N GLU A 51 9.27 -3.13 3.51
CA GLU A 51 9.07 -1.96 4.36
C GLU A 51 7.57 -1.80 4.52
N ALA A 52 7.05 -2.38 5.59
CA ALA A 52 5.65 -2.26 5.87
C ALA A 52 5.42 -0.81 6.26
N SER A 53 4.95 -0.03 5.31
CA SER A 53 4.14 1.13 5.65
C SER A 53 3.14 0.61 6.68
N PRO A 54 2.98 1.26 7.83
CA PRO A 54 2.11 0.73 8.87
C PRO A 54 0.74 0.43 8.27
N THR A 55 0.22 -0.76 8.57
CA THR A 55 -1.14 -1.12 8.18
C THR A 55 -2.10 -0.21 8.90
N LEU A 56 -2.85 0.59 8.16
CA LEU A 56 -3.77 1.58 8.71
C LEU A 56 -5.18 1.04 8.87
N GLY A 57 -5.52 0.03 8.10
CA GLY A 57 -6.80 -0.67 8.15
C GLY A 57 -6.68 -1.98 7.39
N THR A 58 -7.71 -2.81 7.47
CA THR A 58 -7.75 -4.09 6.77
C THR A 58 -9.10 -4.31 6.08
N LEU A 59 -9.06 -5.03 4.96
CA LEU A 59 -10.24 -5.60 4.32
C LEU A 59 -10.15 -7.11 4.45
N MET A 60 -11.10 -7.71 5.13
CA MET A 60 -11.19 -9.16 5.27
C MET A 60 -12.06 -9.71 4.15
N VAL A 61 -11.48 -10.50 3.25
CA VAL A 61 -12.21 -11.20 2.20
C VAL A 61 -12.82 -12.45 2.78
N ILE A 62 -14.14 -12.59 2.67
CA ILE A 62 -14.87 -13.75 3.20
C ILE A 62 -14.73 -14.94 2.24
N ALA A 63 -14.41 -16.09 2.78
CA ALA A 63 -14.33 -17.33 2.00
C ALA A 63 -15.69 -17.70 1.40
N ASN A 64 -15.69 -18.10 0.13
CA ASN A 64 -16.87 -18.65 -0.55
C ASN A 64 -16.44 -19.63 -1.64
N GLY A 65 -17.33 -19.99 -2.57
CA GLY A 65 -17.03 -20.92 -3.67
C GLY A 65 -15.98 -20.42 -4.67
N PHE A 66 -15.61 -19.15 -4.66
CA PHE A 66 -14.67 -18.52 -5.60
C PHE A 66 -13.31 -18.23 -4.98
N GLN A 67 -13.23 -18.03 -3.69
CA GLN A 67 -11.97 -17.69 -3.01
C GLN A 67 -11.95 -18.17 -1.56
N GLU A 68 -10.73 -18.31 -1.04
CA GLU A 68 -10.49 -18.53 0.38
C GLU A 68 -10.48 -17.20 1.15
N ALA A 69 -10.61 -17.29 2.47
CA ALA A 69 -10.49 -16.11 3.33
C ALA A 69 -9.10 -15.48 3.20
N GLN A 70 -9.05 -14.18 2.99
CA GLN A 70 -7.82 -13.42 2.83
C GLN A 70 -7.94 -12.10 3.58
N THR A 71 -6.81 -11.52 3.96
CA THR A 71 -6.77 -10.19 4.57
C THR A 71 -5.95 -9.26 3.70
N ILE A 72 -6.54 -8.13 3.31
CA ILE A 72 -5.88 -7.08 2.55
C ILE A 72 -5.50 -5.96 3.52
N CYS A 73 -4.22 -5.62 3.57
CA CYS A 73 -3.73 -4.52 4.39
C CYS A 73 -3.81 -3.21 3.63
N LEU A 74 -4.45 -2.21 4.23
CA LEU A 74 -4.57 -0.87 3.66
C LEU A 74 -3.45 0.03 4.17
N ARG A 75 -2.86 0.78 3.26
CA ARG A 75 -1.75 1.70 3.53
C ARG A 75 -2.13 3.12 3.17
N ALA A 76 -1.34 4.10 3.57
CA ALA A 76 -1.54 5.49 3.19
C ALA A 76 -1.52 5.65 1.66
N GLY A 77 -2.39 6.50 1.13
CA GLY A 77 -2.54 6.75 -0.30
C GLY A 77 -3.61 5.87 -0.94
N GLU A 78 -3.50 5.66 -2.23
CA GLU A 78 -4.46 4.86 -3.00
C GLU A 78 -4.16 3.37 -2.88
N ASN A 79 -5.17 2.60 -2.48
CA ASN A 79 -5.13 1.14 -2.45
C ASN A 79 -6.10 0.63 -3.52
N VAL A 80 -5.56 0.14 -4.62
CA VAL A 80 -6.34 -0.39 -5.72
C VAL A 80 -6.64 -1.86 -5.45
N ILE A 81 -7.91 -2.19 -5.32
CA ILE A 81 -8.39 -3.53 -4.95
C ILE A 81 -8.99 -4.20 -6.17
N GLY A 82 -8.64 -5.44 -6.39
CA GLY A 82 -9.17 -6.20 -7.50
C GLY A 82 -8.70 -7.65 -7.51
N ARG A 83 -9.08 -8.37 -8.55
CA ARG A 83 -8.69 -9.75 -8.74
C ARG A 83 -7.22 -9.84 -9.14
N TYR A 84 -6.47 -10.67 -8.43
CA TYR A 84 -5.07 -10.90 -8.76
C TYR A 84 -4.94 -11.60 -10.11
N VAL A 85 -4.18 -10.97 -11.00
CA VAL A 85 -3.70 -11.54 -12.25
C VAL A 85 -2.24 -11.12 -12.39
N LYS A 86 -1.40 -12.01 -12.88
CA LYS A 86 0.02 -11.70 -13.11
C LYS A 86 0.15 -10.45 -13.99
N GLY A 87 0.86 -9.43 -13.49
CA GLY A 87 1.04 -8.17 -14.20
C GLY A 87 -0.03 -7.12 -13.93
N THR A 88 -0.98 -7.37 -13.00
CA THR A 88 -1.98 -6.35 -12.63
C THR A 88 -1.33 -5.12 -12.02
N ALA A 89 -1.92 -3.95 -12.31
CA ALA A 89 -1.51 -2.68 -11.70
C ALA A 89 -2.08 -2.48 -10.28
N ALA A 90 -2.98 -3.37 -9.82
CA ALA A 90 -3.54 -3.27 -8.47
C ALA A 90 -2.49 -3.60 -7.41
N ASN A 91 -2.35 -2.71 -6.42
CA ASN A 91 -1.41 -2.90 -5.31
C ASN A 91 -2.01 -3.66 -4.12
N CYS A 92 -3.32 -3.88 -4.12
CA CYS A 92 -4.07 -4.59 -3.08
C CYS A 92 -4.96 -5.67 -3.69
N SER A 93 -4.43 -6.46 -4.62
CA SER A 93 -5.17 -7.54 -5.26
C SER A 93 -5.33 -8.76 -4.33
N PHE A 94 -6.38 -9.52 -4.55
CA PHE A 94 -6.62 -10.78 -3.85
C PHE A 94 -6.93 -11.90 -4.84
N THR A 95 -6.72 -13.14 -4.42
CA THR A 95 -6.91 -14.30 -5.26
C THR A 95 -8.38 -14.73 -5.25
N THR A 96 -9.01 -14.78 -6.40
CA THR A 96 -10.38 -15.25 -6.58
C THR A 96 -10.57 -15.87 -7.95
N LEU A 97 -11.50 -16.80 -8.08
CA LEU A 97 -11.91 -17.40 -9.34
C LEU A 97 -13.08 -16.67 -9.98
N ASP A 98 -13.61 -15.63 -9.35
CA ASP A 98 -14.77 -14.89 -9.83
C ASP A 98 -14.37 -13.94 -10.98
N PRO A 99 -14.80 -14.22 -12.23
CA PRO A 99 -14.46 -13.38 -13.36
C PRO A 99 -15.21 -12.03 -13.38
N SER A 100 -16.24 -11.87 -12.56
CA SER A 100 -16.99 -10.61 -12.46
C SER A 100 -16.23 -9.54 -11.67
N ILE A 101 -15.16 -9.92 -10.99
CA ILE A 101 -14.29 -8.97 -10.28
C ILE A 101 -13.18 -8.51 -11.22
N ASP A 102 -13.11 -7.22 -11.49
CA ASP A 102 -12.08 -6.63 -12.33
C ASP A 102 -10.71 -6.63 -11.61
N THR A 103 -9.64 -6.58 -12.37
CA THR A 103 -8.28 -6.47 -11.82
C THR A 103 -8.05 -5.14 -11.11
N THR A 104 -8.79 -4.10 -11.49
CA THR A 104 -8.88 -2.82 -10.80
C THR A 104 -10.36 -2.52 -10.56
N HIS A 105 -10.89 -3.01 -9.45
CA HIS A 105 -12.33 -2.98 -9.21
C HIS A 105 -12.79 -1.78 -8.38
N CYS A 106 -12.13 -1.54 -7.27
CA CYS A 106 -12.39 -0.38 -6.42
C CYS A 106 -11.10 0.16 -5.83
N ILE A 107 -11.19 1.38 -5.32
CA ILE A 107 -10.04 2.07 -4.72
C ILE A 107 -10.43 2.54 -3.33
N VAL A 108 -9.57 2.28 -2.35
CA VAL A 108 -9.65 2.84 -1.01
C VAL A 108 -8.52 3.84 -0.84
N GLU A 109 -8.88 5.10 -0.74
CA GLU A 109 -7.91 6.17 -0.47
C GLU A 109 -7.81 6.41 1.03
N VAL A 110 -6.61 6.29 1.56
CA VAL A 110 -6.32 6.48 2.98
C VAL A 110 -5.53 7.76 3.17
N GLY A 111 -6.10 8.68 3.90
CA GLY A 111 -5.48 9.97 4.21
C GLY A 111 -5.81 10.43 5.61
N CYS A 112 -5.46 11.67 5.91
CA CYS A 112 -5.80 12.33 7.17
C CYS A 112 -6.60 13.59 6.89
N ASP A 113 -7.55 13.90 7.77
CA ASP A 113 -8.25 15.18 7.74
C ASP A 113 -7.39 16.30 8.35
N LYS A 114 -7.94 17.51 8.38
CA LYS A 114 -7.25 18.69 8.95
C LYS A 114 -6.92 18.55 10.44
N ARG A 115 -7.58 17.63 11.15
CA ARG A 115 -7.38 17.35 12.56
C ARG A 115 -6.43 16.18 12.82
N GLY A 116 -5.84 15.62 11.74
CA GLY A 116 -4.97 14.44 11.82
C GLY A 116 -5.72 13.12 11.99
N ARG A 117 -7.04 13.10 11.87
CA ARG A 117 -7.84 11.87 11.91
C ARG A 117 -7.72 11.12 10.60
N ARG A 118 -7.53 9.83 10.69
CA ARG A 118 -7.43 8.95 9.53
C ARG A 118 -8.78 8.85 8.81
N ARG A 119 -8.75 8.96 7.47
CA ARG A 119 -9.93 8.82 6.62
C ARG A 119 -9.72 7.69 5.64
N PHE A 120 -10.75 6.89 5.45
CA PHE A 120 -10.80 5.83 4.46
C PHE A 120 -11.94 6.15 3.49
N ILE A 121 -11.61 6.41 2.24
CA ILE A 121 -12.57 6.81 1.22
C ILE A 121 -12.64 5.72 0.16
N LEU A 122 -13.82 5.13 -0.01
CA LEU A 122 -14.10 4.11 -1.02
C LEU A 122 -14.68 4.76 -2.27
N ARG A 123 -14.17 4.34 -3.43
CA ARG A 123 -14.75 4.67 -4.73
C ARG A 123 -14.67 3.49 -5.67
N ASP A 124 -15.59 3.44 -6.63
CA ASP A 124 -15.53 2.48 -7.73
C ASP A 124 -14.43 2.90 -8.71
N ALA A 125 -13.65 1.94 -9.23
CA ALA A 125 -12.58 2.20 -10.19
C ALA A 125 -13.04 1.84 -11.61
N PRO A 126 -13.99 2.50 -12.19
CA PRO A 126 -15.09 2.05 -13.05
C PRO A 126 -15.06 0.55 -13.34
N SER A 127 -15.68 -0.22 -12.46
CA SER A 127 -15.77 -1.69 -12.59
C SER A 127 -16.93 -2.11 -13.48
N GLY A 128 -16.84 -3.30 -14.05
CA GLY A 128 -17.90 -3.85 -14.90
C GLY A 128 -19.16 -4.23 -14.14
N THR A 129 -19.04 -4.68 -12.89
CA THR A 129 -20.17 -5.13 -12.06
C THR A 129 -20.54 -4.19 -10.93
N GLY A 130 -19.73 -3.16 -10.70
CA GLY A 130 -19.97 -2.15 -9.66
C GLY A 130 -19.42 -2.54 -8.29
N THR A 131 -19.35 -1.54 -7.43
CA THR A 131 -18.91 -1.67 -6.04
C THR A 131 -20.09 -1.30 -5.14
N PHE A 132 -20.44 -2.18 -4.19
CA PHE A 132 -21.51 -1.94 -3.22
C PHE A 132 -20.91 -1.62 -1.87
N TYR A 133 -21.34 -0.52 -1.28
CA TYR A 133 -21.04 -0.18 0.11
C TYR A 133 -22.30 -0.41 0.93
N GLN A 134 -22.21 -1.34 1.88
CA GLN A 134 -23.39 -1.92 2.52
C GLN A 134 -24.30 -2.48 1.41
N ASP A 135 -25.51 -2.05 1.28
CA ASP A 135 -26.44 -2.49 0.21
C ASP A 135 -26.60 -1.46 -0.92
N ARG A 136 -25.71 -0.45 -0.97
CA ARG A 136 -25.81 0.65 -1.92
C ARG A 136 -24.77 0.52 -3.03
N LEU A 137 -25.23 0.52 -4.28
CA LEU A 137 -24.37 0.59 -5.46
C LEU A 137 -23.75 1.99 -5.59
N LEU A 138 -22.44 2.06 -5.68
CA LEU A 138 -21.72 3.30 -5.88
C LEU A 138 -21.73 3.70 -7.37
N THR A 139 -21.88 4.98 -7.63
CA THR A 139 -21.66 5.56 -8.96
C THR A 139 -20.21 6.01 -9.11
N ASN A 140 -19.77 6.34 -10.33
CA ASN A 140 -18.41 6.82 -10.59
C ASN A 140 -18.08 8.14 -9.86
N ALA A 141 -19.10 8.88 -9.45
CA ALA A 141 -18.94 10.13 -8.71
C ALA A 141 -18.95 9.96 -7.19
N ASP A 142 -19.37 8.80 -6.71
CA ASP A 142 -19.50 8.55 -5.27
C ASP A 142 -18.14 8.40 -4.59
N ARG A 143 -18.02 9.07 -3.45
CA ARG A 143 -16.88 8.97 -2.52
C ARG A 143 -17.45 8.71 -1.14
N ILE A 144 -17.22 7.51 -0.62
CA ILE A 144 -17.84 7.07 0.64
C ILE A 144 -16.77 7.02 1.73
N TYR A 145 -17.03 7.72 2.84
CA TYR A 145 -16.24 7.57 4.06
C TYR A 145 -16.61 6.26 4.73
N MET A 146 -15.68 5.32 4.80
CA MET A 146 -15.91 4.01 5.40
C MET A 146 -15.85 4.08 6.91
N GLU A 147 -16.76 3.38 7.56
CA GLU A 147 -16.78 3.18 9.00
C GLU A 147 -16.25 1.79 9.37
N ASP A 148 -15.72 1.64 10.56
CA ASP A 148 -15.25 0.35 11.06
C ASP A 148 -16.39 -0.68 11.05
N GLY A 149 -16.11 -1.87 10.54
CA GLY A 149 -17.11 -2.92 10.37
C GLY A 149 -17.94 -2.82 9.09
N ALA A 150 -17.68 -1.86 8.22
CA ALA A 150 -18.42 -1.69 6.97
C ALA A 150 -18.26 -2.90 6.04
N ILE A 151 -19.33 -3.24 5.34
CA ILE A 151 -19.35 -4.35 4.39
C ILE A 151 -19.29 -3.80 2.96
N ILE A 152 -18.31 -4.28 2.19
CA ILE A 152 -18.14 -3.92 0.78
C ILE A 152 -18.37 -5.17 -0.04
N THR A 153 -19.16 -5.08 -1.10
CA THR A 153 -19.40 -6.19 -2.03
C THR A 153 -18.87 -5.82 -3.41
N ILE A 154 -18.02 -6.67 -3.94
CA ILE A 154 -17.51 -6.58 -5.32
C ILE A 154 -17.69 -7.95 -6.00
N GLY A 155 -18.44 -8.00 -7.10
CA GLY A 155 -18.83 -9.27 -7.71
C GLY A 155 -19.48 -10.21 -6.70
N ALA A 156 -18.99 -11.44 -6.59
CA ALA A 156 -19.44 -12.40 -5.59
C ALA A 156 -18.64 -12.33 -4.27
N ALA A 157 -17.69 -11.41 -4.14
CA ALA A 157 -16.85 -11.28 -2.94
C ALA A 157 -17.44 -10.30 -1.94
N THR A 158 -17.41 -10.69 -0.67
CA THR A 158 -17.75 -9.82 0.45
C THR A 158 -16.48 -9.45 1.21
N LEU A 159 -16.28 -8.16 1.42
CA LEU A 159 -15.13 -7.61 2.14
C LEU A 159 -15.64 -6.90 3.40
N ILE A 160 -15.00 -7.15 4.54
CA ILE A 160 -15.31 -6.45 5.78
C ILE A 160 -14.16 -5.50 6.11
N PHE A 161 -14.48 -4.22 6.24
CA PHE A 161 -13.52 -3.19 6.57
C PHE A 161 -13.34 -3.07 8.08
N ASN A 162 -12.10 -3.08 8.53
CA ASN A 162 -11.75 -2.85 9.93
C ASN A 162 -10.63 -1.80 9.99
N THR A 163 -10.77 -0.82 10.87
CA THR A 163 -9.70 0.12 11.16
C THR A 163 -8.70 -0.54 12.10
N SER A 164 -7.41 -0.24 11.90
CA SER A 164 -6.41 -0.63 12.90
C SER A 164 -6.65 0.15 14.18
N ALA A 165 -6.79 -0.55 15.29
CA ALA A 165 -6.76 0.08 16.59
C ALA A 165 -5.38 0.70 16.81
N GLU A 166 -5.35 1.97 17.18
CA GLU A 166 -4.14 2.62 17.66
C GLU A 166 -3.72 2.07 19.02
#